data_afa53f82046673ea8d39604cef6fae24
#
_entry.id   afa53f82046673ea8d39604cef6fae24
#
_cell.length_a   1.000
_cell.length_b   1.000
_cell.length_c   1.000
_cell.angle_alpha   90.00
_cell.angle_beta   90.00
_cell.angle_gamma   90.00
#
_symmetry.space_group_name_H-M   'P 1'
#
loop_
_entity.id
_entity.type
_entity.pdbx_description
1 polymer ?
#
loop_
_entity_poly.entity_id
_entity_poly.type
_entity_poly.pdbx_seq_one_letter_code
_entity_poly.pdbx_strand_id
1 'polypeptide(L)'
;MPNEAPIEVETRRHQMFPVLNAADIARIARFGTQRHYPADSCLFRAGEPGPGMYVVLKGVVAITQRDGLGNVTPIAEQGPGHFLAEVGQLSGHAALVDGHAMGEVETLLVPPDQLRALIIAEADLGERLVRALILRRVALIEAGASGPVLIGPPDSPDVRRLQNFLSRNGYPYHVVDATQDADAAALLEQYGEARLLVVCPNGAVLMNPTEDALARCLGMIDSEEHAELFDVVVVGAGPAGLATAVYAASEGLRVIVLDCRSYGGQAGASARIENYLGFPTGISGGALAGRAYVQAQKFGAEMLIPTKVVSMDCSKAHRSGELSITLEDGRQLRSRTVVIASGARYRRPAVPRLADFEGRGIWFWASALEAKLCAQQEVGLVGGGNSAGQAAVFLSQHAAKVNVLVRGPSLAASMSRYLIDRIEATPNIELHPHTELSGLHGDPETGLNGATWRDHRTGTEHDCAARNIFLFVGAEPETTWLDGCGVAVDRHGFVLTGQPASGGFPARPAAALESSVPGVFAVGDVRSGSVKRVGGAIGEGAAVVALIHQHLSGATTTA
;
A
#
# COMPACT_ATOMS: atom_id res chain seq x y z
N MET A 1 9.52 -32.50 -4.70
CA MET A 1 8.56 -32.74 -3.62
C MET A 1 7.46 -31.73 -3.81
N PRO A 2 6.16 -32.07 -3.88
CA PRO A 2 5.11 -31.08 -3.96
C PRO A 2 5.15 -30.23 -2.69
N ASN A 3 5.16 -28.92 -2.86
CA ASN A 3 5.16 -27.93 -1.78
C ASN A 3 3.83 -28.09 -1.03
N GLU A 4 3.85 -28.63 0.17
CA GLU A 4 2.67 -28.67 1.04
C GLU A 4 2.27 -27.23 1.34
N ALA A 5 1.04 -26.88 0.98
CA ALA A 5 0.48 -25.56 1.26
C ALA A 5 0.55 -25.27 2.79
N PRO A 6 0.83 -24.03 3.20
CA PRO A 6 0.87 -23.68 4.61
C PRO A 6 -0.42 -24.10 5.31
N ILE A 7 -0.31 -24.72 6.48
CA ILE A 7 -1.43 -25.29 7.28
C ILE A 7 -2.58 -24.28 7.50
N GLU A 8 -2.30 -22.98 7.55
CA GLU A 8 -3.32 -21.93 7.67
C GLU A 8 -4.22 -21.77 6.44
N VAL A 9 -3.73 -22.03 5.25
CA VAL A 9 -4.52 -21.95 4.01
C VAL A 9 -5.48 -23.13 3.91
N GLU A 10 -5.04 -24.30 4.30
CA GLU A 10 -5.86 -25.51 4.28
C GLU A 10 -7.02 -25.47 5.27
N THR A 11 -6.80 -24.92 6.46
CA THR A 11 -7.85 -24.75 7.50
C THR A 11 -8.93 -23.73 7.11
N ARG A 12 -8.65 -22.80 6.19
CA ARG A 12 -9.58 -21.75 5.74
C ARG A 12 -10.16 -21.98 4.35
N ARG A 13 -9.90 -23.12 3.71
CA ARG A 13 -10.34 -23.44 2.35
C ARG A 13 -11.86 -23.27 2.18
N HIS A 14 -12.68 -23.66 3.15
CA HIS A 14 -14.13 -23.49 3.12
C HIS A 14 -14.58 -22.02 3.15
N GLN A 15 -13.78 -21.10 3.73
CA GLN A 15 -14.06 -19.66 3.72
C GLN A 15 -13.55 -19.00 2.44
N MET A 16 -12.52 -19.57 1.82
CA MET A 16 -11.96 -19.11 0.56
C MET A 16 -12.83 -19.50 -0.65
N PHE A 17 -13.42 -20.69 -0.60
CA PHE A 17 -14.26 -21.23 -1.65
C PHE A 17 -15.63 -21.67 -1.09
N PRO A 18 -16.44 -20.72 -0.56
CA PRO A 18 -17.77 -21.05 -0.06
C PRO A 18 -18.68 -21.43 -1.22
N VAL A 19 -19.52 -22.44 -0.99
CA VAL A 19 -20.56 -22.86 -1.94
C VAL A 19 -21.84 -22.09 -1.64
N LEU A 20 -22.40 -21.43 -2.64
CA LEU A 20 -23.65 -20.70 -2.58
C LEU A 20 -24.83 -21.67 -2.73
N ASN A 21 -25.81 -21.54 -1.87
CA ASN A 21 -27.05 -22.30 -1.98
C ASN A 21 -28.04 -21.64 -2.98
N ALA A 22 -29.13 -22.32 -3.29
CA ALA A 22 -30.12 -21.81 -4.25
C ALA A 22 -30.73 -20.46 -3.83
N ALA A 23 -30.91 -20.21 -2.52
CA ALA A 23 -31.41 -18.94 -2.02
C ALA A 23 -30.38 -17.81 -2.20
N ASP A 24 -29.09 -18.09 -1.95
CA ASP A 24 -28.01 -17.13 -2.20
C ASP A 24 -27.94 -16.75 -3.69
N ILE A 25 -28.01 -17.76 -4.58
CA ILE A 25 -28.00 -17.55 -6.04
C ILE A 25 -29.20 -16.72 -6.49
N ALA A 26 -30.37 -16.98 -5.95
CA ALA A 26 -31.58 -16.21 -6.28
C ALA A 26 -31.46 -14.72 -5.84
N ARG A 27 -30.79 -14.45 -4.71
CA ARG A 27 -30.50 -13.08 -4.24
C ARG A 27 -29.50 -12.40 -5.18
N ILE A 28 -28.43 -13.11 -5.60
CA ILE A 28 -27.41 -12.60 -6.51
C ILE A 28 -27.98 -12.34 -7.91
N ALA A 29 -28.93 -13.16 -8.38
CA ALA A 29 -29.56 -13.03 -9.69
C ALA A 29 -30.24 -11.66 -9.93
N ARG A 30 -30.57 -10.93 -8.88
CA ARG A 30 -31.12 -9.57 -8.97
C ARG A 30 -30.09 -8.54 -9.44
N PHE A 31 -28.80 -8.86 -9.35
CA PHE A 31 -27.66 -7.99 -9.66
C PHE A 31 -26.86 -8.47 -10.87
N GLY A 32 -27.22 -9.58 -11.47
CA GLY A 32 -26.46 -10.19 -12.57
C GLY A 32 -27.31 -10.62 -13.76
N THR A 33 -26.63 -11.00 -14.82
CA THR A 33 -27.24 -11.53 -16.04
C THR A 33 -26.73 -12.93 -16.31
N GLN A 34 -27.63 -13.84 -16.73
CA GLN A 34 -27.24 -15.20 -17.11
C GLN A 34 -26.46 -15.18 -18.43
N ARG A 35 -25.37 -15.97 -18.47
CA ARG A 35 -24.50 -16.13 -19.62
C ARG A 35 -24.25 -17.62 -19.88
N HIS A 36 -24.10 -17.97 -21.14
CA HIS A 36 -23.79 -19.31 -21.59
C HIS A 36 -22.44 -19.31 -22.33
N TYR A 37 -21.61 -20.28 -22.03
CA TYR A 37 -20.27 -20.42 -22.61
C TYR A 37 -20.14 -21.84 -23.21
N PRO A 38 -19.80 -21.93 -24.49
CA PRO A 38 -19.44 -23.24 -25.12
C PRO A 38 -18.20 -23.86 -24.46
N ALA A 39 -18.00 -25.15 -24.71
CA ALA A 39 -16.78 -25.85 -24.30
C ALA A 39 -15.52 -25.09 -24.77
N ASP A 40 -14.48 -25.12 -23.95
CA ASP A 40 -13.17 -24.49 -24.17
C ASP A 40 -13.18 -22.95 -24.30
N SER A 41 -14.33 -22.33 -24.01
CA SER A 41 -14.40 -20.86 -23.99
C SER A 41 -13.59 -20.26 -22.84
N CYS A 42 -12.92 -19.14 -23.10
CA CYS A 42 -12.29 -18.31 -22.08
C CYS A 42 -13.33 -17.35 -21.51
N LEU A 43 -13.54 -17.36 -20.19
CA LEU A 43 -14.44 -16.44 -19.49
C LEU A 43 -13.74 -15.13 -19.13
N PHE A 44 -12.48 -15.20 -18.72
CA PHE A 44 -11.62 -14.07 -18.40
C PHE A 44 -10.15 -14.47 -18.47
N ARG A 45 -9.26 -13.50 -18.73
CA ARG A 45 -7.82 -13.70 -18.87
C ARG A 45 -7.02 -12.87 -17.88
N ALA A 46 -5.93 -13.43 -17.41
CA ALA A 46 -4.93 -12.71 -16.61
C ALA A 46 -4.39 -11.50 -17.39
N GLY A 47 -4.27 -10.35 -16.72
CA GLY A 47 -3.81 -9.10 -17.32
C GLY A 47 -4.90 -8.30 -18.06
N GLU A 48 -6.10 -8.82 -18.24
CA GLU A 48 -7.24 -8.11 -18.85
C GLU A 48 -8.24 -7.67 -17.75
N PRO A 49 -8.91 -6.51 -17.90
CA PRO A 49 -9.97 -6.11 -16.99
C PRO A 49 -11.07 -7.17 -16.92
N GLY A 50 -11.37 -7.63 -15.72
CA GLY A 50 -12.40 -8.65 -15.53
C GLY A 50 -13.82 -8.07 -15.69
N PRO A 51 -14.74 -8.77 -16.39
CA PRO A 51 -16.11 -8.26 -16.61
C PRO A 51 -16.98 -8.29 -15.34
N GLY A 52 -16.49 -8.86 -14.23
CA GLY A 52 -17.19 -8.95 -12.97
C GLY A 52 -17.07 -10.33 -12.29
N MET A 53 -17.92 -10.56 -11.29
CA MET A 53 -18.03 -11.85 -10.59
C MET A 53 -18.91 -12.82 -11.39
N TYR A 54 -18.46 -14.04 -11.58
CA TYR A 54 -19.27 -15.12 -12.13
C TYR A 54 -19.75 -16.06 -11.03
N VAL A 55 -21.01 -16.45 -11.04
CA VAL A 55 -21.52 -17.58 -10.26
C VAL A 55 -21.80 -18.73 -11.22
N VAL A 56 -21.19 -19.88 -11.00
CA VAL A 56 -21.41 -21.08 -11.84
C VAL A 56 -22.75 -21.69 -11.51
N LEU A 57 -23.64 -21.77 -12.50
CA LEU A 57 -24.96 -22.39 -12.39
C LEU A 57 -24.94 -23.85 -12.88
N LYS A 58 -24.18 -24.12 -13.96
CA LYS A 58 -24.04 -25.45 -14.55
C LYS A 58 -22.65 -25.57 -15.20
N GLY A 59 -22.11 -26.78 -15.24
CA GLY A 59 -20.78 -27.07 -15.81
C GLY A 59 -19.65 -26.80 -14.81
N VAL A 60 -18.42 -26.75 -15.30
CA VAL A 60 -17.21 -26.57 -14.51
C VAL A 60 -16.29 -25.57 -15.20
N VAL A 61 -15.70 -24.66 -14.43
CA VAL A 61 -14.70 -23.70 -14.89
C VAL A 61 -13.35 -24.06 -14.26
N ALA A 62 -12.34 -24.29 -15.09
CA ALA A 62 -10.96 -24.46 -14.66
C ALA A 62 -10.32 -23.08 -14.46
N ILE A 63 -9.72 -22.87 -13.29
CA ILE A 63 -8.93 -21.70 -12.97
C ILE A 63 -7.47 -22.07 -13.10
N THR A 64 -6.78 -21.38 -13.98
CA THR A 64 -5.36 -21.57 -14.23
C THR A 64 -4.60 -20.27 -14.05
N GLN A 65 -3.35 -20.39 -13.70
CA GLN A 65 -2.41 -19.28 -13.76
C GLN A 65 -1.42 -19.51 -14.89
N ARG A 66 -0.99 -18.40 -15.48
CA ARG A 66 0.13 -18.37 -16.41
C ARG A 66 1.22 -17.52 -15.81
N ASP A 67 2.44 -18.08 -15.69
CA ASP A 67 3.61 -17.30 -15.33
C ASP A 67 4.13 -16.51 -16.54
N GLY A 68 5.06 -15.59 -16.30
CA GLY A 68 5.68 -14.81 -17.36
C GLY A 68 6.46 -15.64 -18.38
N LEU A 69 6.85 -16.87 -18.04
CA LEU A 69 7.54 -17.82 -18.91
C LEU A 69 6.57 -18.66 -19.77
N GLY A 70 5.25 -18.47 -19.60
CA GLY A 70 4.22 -19.15 -20.36
C GLY A 70 3.77 -20.49 -19.77
N ASN A 71 4.31 -20.92 -18.64
CA ASN A 71 3.87 -22.14 -17.96
C ASN A 71 2.46 -21.96 -17.41
N VAL A 72 1.58 -22.93 -17.68
CA VAL A 72 0.20 -22.93 -17.20
C VAL A 72 0.08 -23.92 -16.04
N THR A 73 -0.30 -23.42 -14.86
CA THR A 73 -0.49 -24.22 -13.65
C THR A 73 -1.96 -24.19 -13.23
N PRO A 74 -2.62 -25.35 -13.01
CA PRO A 74 -3.97 -25.38 -12.49
C PRO A 74 -4.01 -24.94 -11.03
N ILE A 75 -5.00 -24.07 -10.68
CA ILE A 75 -5.23 -23.59 -9.31
C ILE A 75 -6.41 -24.33 -8.69
N ALA A 76 -7.56 -24.31 -9.38
CA ALA A 76 -8.80 -24.89 -8.89
C ALA A 76 -9.79 -25.16 -10.02
N GLU A 77 -10.72 -26.08 -9.76
CA GLU A 77 -11.92 -26.27 -10.58
C GLU A 77 -13.14 -25.79 -9.78
N GLN A 78 -14.02 -25.05 -10.43
CA GLN A 78 -15.18 -24.45 -9.80
C GLN A 78 -16.46 -24.91 -10.52
N GLY A 79 -17.27 -25.67 -9.80
CA GLY A 79 -18.55 -26.19 -10.27
C GLY A 79 -19.76 -25.39 -9.79
N PRO A 80 -20.98 -25.92 -9.96
CA PRO A 80 -22.22 -25.25 -9.58
C PRO A 80 -22.25 -24.80 -8.12
N GLY A 81 -22.75 -23.58 -7.90
CA GLY A 81 -22.77 -22.93 -6.59
C GLY A 81 -21.48 -22.24 -6.19
N HIS A 82 -20.38 -22.41 -6.93
CA HIS A 82 -19.17 -21.63 -6.69
C HIS A 82 -19.20 -20.30 -7.46
N PHE A 83 -18.45 -19.33 -6.98
CA PHE A 83 -18.26 -18.06 -7.69
C PHE A 83 -16.79 -17.81 -8.01
N LEU A 84 -16.57 -17.12 -9.12
CA LEU A 84 -15.26 -16.77 -9.66
C LEU A 84 -15.12 -15.27 -9.57
N ALA A 85 -14.22 -14.82 -8.73
CA ALA A 85 -13.86 -13.42 -8.56
C ALA A 85 -12.62 -13.32 -7.67
N GLU A 86 -11.93 -12.19 -7.77
CA GLU A 86 -10.90 -11.76 -6.82
C GLU A 86 -11.12 -10.27 -6.47
N VAL A 87 -10.33 -9.73 -5.52
CA VAL A 87 -10.55 -8.37 -4.99
C VAL A 87 -10.50 -7.29 -6.08
N GLY A 88 -9.65 -7.45 -7.09
CA GLY A 88 -9.51 -6.48 -8.19
C GLY A 88 -10.80 -6.22 -8.97
N GLN A 89 -11.73 -7.19 -8.97
CA GLN A 89 -13.01 -7.02 -9.66
C GLN A 89 -13.99 -6.05 -8.97
N LEU A 90 -13.74 -5.67 -7.72
CA LEU A 90 -14.50 -4.58 -7.06
C LEU A 90 -14.21 -3.21 -7.70
N SER A 91 -13.08 -3.06 -8.33
CA SER A 91 -12.60 -1.82 -8.95
C SER A 91 -12.32 -1.93 -10.45
N GLY A 92 -12.66 -3.05 -11.08
CA GLY A 92 -12.42 -3.26 -12.52
C GLY A 92 -10.96 -3.51 -12.90
N HIS A 93 -10.09 -3.79 -11.92
CA HIS A 93 -8.68 -4.12 -12.21
C HIS A 93 -8.52 -5.44 -12.97
N ALA A 94 -7.37 -5.58 -13.62
CA ALA A 94 -7.01 -6.76 -14.37
C ALA A 94 -7.06 -8.04 -13.52
N ALA A 95 -7.58 -9.11 -14.11
CA ALA A 95 -7.60 -10.44 -13.51
C ALA A 95 -6.18 -10.97 -13.33
N LEU A 96 -5.93 -11.75 -12.26
CA LEU A 96 -4.64 -12.37 -11.98
C LEU A 96 -4.53 -13.80 -12.54
N VAL A 97 -5.65 -14.37 -12.93
CA VAL A 97 -5.76 -15.78 -13.34
C VAL A 97 -6.66 -15.91 -14.56
N ASP A 98 -6.53 -17.00 -15.29
CA ASP A 98 -7.40 -17.35 -16.41
C ASP A 98 -8.56 -18.22 -15.94
N GLY A 99 -9.73 -18.09 -16.59
CA GLY A 99 -10.89 -18.96 -16.39
C GLY A 99 -11.37 -19.57 -17.69
N HIS A 100 -11.41 -20.91 -17.77
CA HIS A 100 -11.79 -21.67 -18.96
C HIS A 100 -12.94 -22.64 -18.69
N ALA A 101 -13.91 -22.68 -19.60
CA ALA A 101 -15.02 -23.63 -19.55
C ALA A 101 -14.56 -25.04 -19.88
N MET A 102 -14.74 -26.02 -18.97
CA MET A 102 -14.41 -27.43 -19.17
C MET A 102 -15.58 -28.21 -19.81
N GLY A 103 -16.32 -27.61 -20.71
CA GLY A 103 -17.53 -28.11 -21.31
C GLY A 103 -18.54 -26.97 -21.45
N GLU A 104 -19.80 -27.29 -21.69
CA GLU A 104 -20.84 -26.25 -21.65
C GLU A 104 -21.00 -25.71 -20.23
N VAL A 105 -20.91 -24.37 -20.05
CA VAL A 105 -21.02 -23.69 -18.76
C VAL A 105 -22.11 -22.62 -18.80
N GLU A 106 -22.97 -22.65 -17.81
CA GLU A 106 -23.93 -21.57 -17.55
C GLU A 106 -23.49 -20.81 -16.29
N THR A 107 -23.45 -19.49 -16.37
CA THR A 107 -23.07 -18.60 -15.26
C THR A 107 -24.04 -17.46 -15.09
N LEU A 108 -24.02 -16.88 -13.90
CA LEU A 108 -24.57 -15.56 -13.62
C LEU A 108 -23.40 -14.58 -13.54
N LEU A 109 -23.34 -13.61 -14.48
CA LEU A 109 -22.32 -12.56 -14.49
C LEU A 109 -22.84 -11.32 -13.74
N VAL A 110 -22.14 -10.90 -12.70
CA VAL A 110 -22.41 -9.70 -11.90
C VAL A 110 -21.31 -8.67 -12.19
N PRO A 111 -21.60 -7.58 -12.92
CA PRO A 111 -20.63 -6.51 -13.20
C PRO A 111 -20.09 -5.84 -11.94
N PRO A 112 -18.94 -5.13 -11.97
CA PRO A 112 -18.30 -4.55 -10.78
C PRO A 112 -19.19 -3.58 -10.00
N ASP A 113 -19.95 -2.72 -10.66
CA ASP A 113 -20.90 -1.78 -10.05
C ASP A 113 -22.05 -2.53 -9.35
N GLN A 114 -22.59 -3.57 -9.99
CA GLN A 114 -23.64 -4.42 -9.42
C GLN A 114 -23.08 -5.32 -8.31
N LEU A 115 -21.83 -5.73 -8.36
CA LEU A 115 -21.18 -6.46 -7.27
C LEU A 115 -21.04 -5.59 -6.01
N ARG A 116 -20.67 -4.32 -6.17
CA ARG A 116 -20.68 -3.35 -5.05
C ARG A 116 -22.08 -3.17 -4.47
N ALA A 117 -23.08 -2.97 -5.33
CA ALA A 117 -24.47 -2.86 -4.90
C ALA A 117 -24.97 -4.11 -4.16
N LEU A 118 -24.65 -5.30 -4.65
CA LEU A 118 -24.94 -6.59 -4.00
C LEU A 118 -24.33 -6.67 -2.60
N ILE A 119 -23.03 -6.35 -2.46
CA ILE A 119 -22.32 -6.42 -1.19
C ILE A 119 -22.91 -5.47 -0.14
N ILE A 120 -23.42 -4.32 -0.56
CA ILE A 120 -24.05 -3.35 0.32
C ILE A 120 -25.48 -3.78 0.69
N ALA A 121 -26.27 -4.22 -0.30
CA ALA A 121 -27.67 -4.56 -0.10
C ALA A 121 -27.88 -5.86 0.69
N GLU A 122 -26.97 -6.83 0.52
CA GLU A 122 -27.07 -8.17 1.08
C GLU A 122 -25.95 -8.43 2.10
N ALA A 123 -26.07 -7.87 3.31
CA ALA A 123 -24.97 -7.73 4.27
C ALA A 123 -24.29 -9.08 4.63
N ASP A 124 -25.07 -10.14 4.92
CA ASP A 124 -24.54 -11.46 5.29
C ASP A 124 -23.85 -12.17 4.11
N LEU A 125 -24.43 -12.06 2.94
CA LEU A 125 -23.89 -12.61 1.70
C LEU A 125 -22.66 -11.81 1.27
N GLY A 126 -22.75 -10.49 1.33
CA GLY A 126 -21.64 -9.58 1.04
C GLY A 126 -20.41 -9.82 1.93
N GLU A 127 -20.61 -10.08 3.23
CA GLU A 127 -19.52 -10.45 4.13
C GLU A 127 -18.82 -11.74 3.68
N ARG A 128 -19.60 -12.79 3.35
CA ARG A 128 -19.01 -14.06 2.85
C ARG A 128 -18.23 -13.88 1.56
N LEU A 129 -18.77 -13.10 0.61
CA LEU A 129 -18.12 -12.81 -0.67
C LEU A 129 -16.80 -12.05 -0.44
N VAL A 130 -16.85 -10.91 0.26
CA VAL A 130 -15.65 -10.08 0.51
C VAL A 130 -14.58 -10.85 1.27
N ARG A 131 -14.95 -11.65 2.27
CA ARG A 131 -14.03 -12.51 3.01
C ARG A 131 -13.32 -13.50 2.08
N ALA A 132 -14.07 -14.17 1.19
CA ALA A 132 -13.51 -15.10 0.22
C ALA A 132 -12.56 -14.40 -0.76
N LEU A 133 -12.92 -13.21 -1.27
CA LEU A 133 -12.07 -12.42 -2.17
C LEU A 133 -10.73 -12.07 -1.51
N ILE A 134 -10.76 -11.59 -0.25
CA ILE A 134 -9.55 -11.25 0.51
C ILE A 134 -8.67 -12.50 0.70
N LEU A 135 -9.26 -13.63 1.11
CA LEU A 135 -8.51 -14.86 1.35
C LEU A 135 -7.88 -15.41 0.07
N ARG A 136 -8.57 -15.35 -1.07
CA ARG A 136 -8.03 -15.73 -2.37
C ARG A 136 -6.82 -14.89 -2.75
N ARG A 137 -6.91 -13.56 -2.57
CA ARG A 137 -5.79 -12.65 -2.84
C ARG A 137 -4.57 -12.97 -1.97
N VAL A 138 -4.79 -13.19 -0.68
CA VAL A 138 -3.71 -13.58 0.24
C VAL A 138 -3.06 -14.88 -0.20
N ALA A 139 -3.85 -15.90 -0.55
CA ALA A 139 -3.33 -17.19 -1.01
C ALA A 139 -2.52 -17.08 -2.30
N LEU A 140 -2.94 -16.26 -3.27
CA LEU A 140 -2.17 -16.00 -4.50
C LEU A 140 -0.83 -15.34 -4.20
N ILE A 141 -0.81 -14.38 -3.27
CA ILE A 141 0.43 -13.69 -2.86
C ILE A 141 1.37 -14.67 -2.14
N GLU A 142 0.87 -15.48 -1.20
CA GLU A 142 1.67 -16.45 -0.44
C GLU A 142 2.23 -17.58 -1.32
N ALA A 143 1.45 -18.02 -2.30
CA ALA A 143 1.89 -19.04 -3.25
C ALA A 143 2.91 -18.51 -4.28
N GLY A 144 3.12 -17.18 -4.36
CA GLY A 144 3.88 -16.57 -5.46
C GLY A 144 3.28 -16.89 -6.84
N ALA A 145 2.01 -17.28 -6.85
CA ALA A 145 1.29 -17.76 -7.99
C ALA A 145 0.71 -16.57 -8.77
N SER A 146 0.93 -16.55 -10.07
CA SER A 146 0.56 -15.44 -10.96
C SER A 146 1.42 -14.17 -10.74
N GLY A 147 1.46 -13.31 -11.73
CA GLY A 147 2.21 -12.07 -11.66
C GLY A 147 3.57 -12.13 -12.37
N PRO A 148 4.36 -11.06 -12.25
CA PRO A 148 5.65 -10.97 -12.93
C PRO A 148 6.67 -11.91 -12.33
N VAL A 149 7.57 -12.40 -13.19
CA VAL A 149 8.75 -13.16 -12.78
C VAL A 149 9.94 -12.21 -12.78
N LEU A 150 10.57 -12.05 -11.61
CA LEU A 150 11.80 -11.28 -11.43
C LEU A 150 12.99 -12.23 -11.54
N ILE A 151 13.85 -12.02 -12.53
CA ILE A 151 15.02 -12.86 -12.81
C ILE A 151 16.28 -12.07 -12.48
N GLY A 152 17.00 -12.49 -11.44
CA GLY A 152 18.21 -11.82 -10.99
C GLY A 152 18.65 -12.32 -9.61
N PRO A 153 19.79 -11.81 -9.09
CA PRO A 153 20.22 -12.17 -7.74
C PRO A 153 19.20 -11.70 -6.70
N PRO A 154 18.65 -12.59 -5.85
CA PRO A 154 17.59 -12.23 -4.88
C PRO A 154 18.02 -11.14 -3.89
N ASP A 155 19.32 -11.08 -3.65
CA ASP A 155 19.95 -10.10 -2.74
C ASP A 155 20.23 -8.75 -3.40
N SER A 156 19.99 -8.60 -4.69
CA SER A 156 20.22 -7.32 -5.36
C SER A 156 19.21 -6.25 -4.90
N PRO A 157 19.63 -5.00 -4.76
CA PRO A 157 18.77 -3.89 -4.38
C PRO A 157 17.59 -3.68 -5.33
N ASP A 158 17.80 -3.91 -6.63
CA ASP A 158 16.77 -3.74 -7.64
C ASP A 158 15.68 -4.80 -7.53
N VAL A 159 16.05 -6.07 -7.31
CA VAL A 159 15.08 -7.13 -7.02
C VAL A 159 14.28 -6.79 -5.77
N ARG A 160 14.93 -6.40 -4.67
CA ARG A 160 14.27 -6.03 -3.42
C ARG A 160 13.35 -4.83 -3.55
N ARG A 161 13.76 -3.81 -4.31
CA ARG A 161 12.93 -2.63 -4.58
C ARG A 161 11.61 -3.02 -5.24
N LEU A 162 11.68 -3.87 -6.28
CA LEU A 162 10.48 -4.32 -6.98
C LEU A 162 9.65 -5.31 -6.14
N GLN A 163 10.27 -6.21 -5.39
CA GLN A 163 9.57 -7.07 -4.43
C GLN A 163 8.78 -6.25 -3.41
N ASN A 164 9.40 -5.21 -2.83
CA ASN A 164 8.75 -4.32 -1.88
C ASN A 164 7.57 -3.58 -2.52
N PHE A 165 7.75 -3.05 -3.74
CA PHE A 165 6.70 -2.39 -4.50
C PHE A 165 5.50 -3.33 -4.74
N LEU A 166 5.75 -4.54 -5.25
CA LEU A 166 4.71 -5.53 -5.53
C LEU A 166 3.99 -5.99 -4.25
N SER A 167 4.76 -6.34 -3.21
CA SER A 167 4.20 -6.75 -1.92
C SER A 167 3.30 -5.69 -1.29
N ARG A 168 3.71 -4.41 -1.36
CA ARG A 168 2.94 -3.30 -0.80
C ARG A 168 1.67 -2.99 -1.57
N ASN A 169 1.64 -3.31 -2.86
CA ASN A 169 0.44 -3.23 -3.69
C ASN A 169 -0.39 -4.53 -3.65
N GLY A 170 -0.01 -5.50 -2.82
CA GLY A 170 -0.68 -6.79 -2.73
C GLY A 170 -0.67 -7.53 -4.07
N TYR A 171 0.40 -7.39 -4.86
CA TYR A 171 0.56 -8.03 -6.16
C TYR A 171 1.45 -9.27 -6.01
N PRO A 172 1.00 -10.46 -6.42
CA PRO A 172 1.82 -11.67 -6.38
C PRO A 172 2.99 -11.54 -7.37
N TYR A 173 4.11 -12.19 -7.06
CA TYR A 173 5.30 -12.23 -7.92
C TYR A 173 6.12 -13.48 -7.63
N HIS A 174 6.96 -13.88 -8.58
CA HIS A 174 7.93 -14.94 -8.42
C HIS A 174 9.36 -14.40 -8.63
N VAL A 175 10.32 -14.92 -7.88
CA VAL A 175 11.75 -14.57 -8.05
C VAL A 175 12.50 -15.81 -8.45
N VAL A 176 13.23 -15.72 -9.55
CA VAL A 176 14.15 -16.77 -10.03
C VAL A 176 15.57 -16.28 -9.80
N ASP A 177 16.30 -17.06 -8.99
CA ASP A 177 17.71 -16.79 -8.70
C ASP A 177 18.58 -17.23 -9.89
N ALA A 178 18.98 -16.27 -10.69
CA ALA A 178 19.84 -16.52 -11.85
C ALA A 178 21.26 -17.05 -11.49
N THR A 179 21.62 -17.06 -10.21
CA THR A 179 22.90 -17.68 -9.77
C THR A 179 22.75 -19.19 -9.59
N GLN A 180 21.52 -19.70 -9.49
CA GLN A 180 21.22 -21.11 -9.26
C GLN A 180 20.43 -21.78 -10.40
N ASP A 181 19.81 -20.98 -11.27
CA ASP A 181 19.00 -21.42 -12.40
C ASP A 181 19.72 -21.11 -13.72
N ALA A 182 20.12 -22.16 -14.46
CA ALA A 182 20.89 -22.05 -15.69
C ALA A 182 20.10 -21.39 -16.84
N ASP A 183 18.79 -21.61 -16.92
CA ASP A 183 17.94 -21.02 -17.96
C ASP A 183 17.75 -19.52 -17.69
N ALA A 184 17.57 -19.15 -16.44
CA ALA A 184 17.50 -17.76 -16.01
C ALA A 184 18.84 -17.01 -16.22
N ALA A 185 19.96 -17.67 -15.95
CA ALA A 185 21.29 -17.12 -16.24
C ALA A 185 21.50 -16.90 -17.75
N ALA A 186 21.14 -17.88 -18.57
CA ALA A 186 21.22 -17.77 -20.03
C ALA A 186 20.32 -16.65 -20.58
N LEU A 187 19.14 -16.48 -20.01
CA LEU A 187 18.23 -15.39 -20.38
C LEU A 187 18.83 -14.03 -20.03
N LEU A 188 19.42 -13.86 -18.84
CA LEU A 188 20.11 -12.62 -18.46
C LEU A 188 21.30 -12.33 -19.40
N GLU A 189 22.08 -13.33 -19.75
CA GLU A 189 23.23 -13.20 -20.65
C GLU A 189 22.80 -12.76 -22.06
N GLN A 190 21.65 -13.26 -22.55
CA GLN A 190 21.07 -12.85 -23.83
C GLN A 190 20.72 -11.37 -23.89
N TYR A 191 20.34 -10.75 -22.75
CA TYR A 191 20.01 -9.33 -22.65
C TYR A 191 21.21 -8.46 -22.23
N GLY A 192 22.40 -8.99 -22.21
CA GLY A 192 23.67 -8.26 -22.10
C GLY A 192 23.85 -7.54 -20.75
N GLU A 193 23.69 -6.22 -20.69
CA GLU A 193 23.94 -5.42 -19.48
C GLU A 193 22.82 -5.49 -18.42
N ALA A 194 21.81 -6.34 -18.63
CA ALA A 194 20.71 -6.45 -17.68
C ALA A 194 21.18 -7.10 -16.37
N ARG A 195 20.98 -6.40 -15.24
CA ARG A 195 21.20 -6.94 -13.88
C ARG A 195 19.94 -7.59 -13.32
N LEU A 196 18.80 -7.22 -13.88
CA LEU A 196 17.47 -7.69 -13.53
C LEU A 196 16.60 -7.70 -14.77
N LEU A 197 15.98 -8.84 -15.06
CA LEU A 197 14.87 -8.93 -16.01
C LEU A 197 13.56 -9.11 -15.25
N VAL A 198 12.51 -8.53 -15.79
CA VAL A 198 11.14 -8.79 -15.31
C VAL A 198 10.31 -9.23 -16.48
N VAL A 199 9.76 -10.44 -16.38
CA VAL A 199 8.84 -10.98 -17.38
C VAL A 199 7.42 -10.77 -16.85
N CYS A 200 6.65 -9.95 -17.55
CA CYS A 200 5.28 -9.63 -17.18
C CYS A 200 4.31 -10.75 -17.60
N PRO A 201 3.11 -10.86 -16.99
CA PRO A 201 2.12 -11.89 -17.34
C PRO A 201 1.68 -11.87 -18.82
N ASN A 202 1.78 -10.72 -19.48
CA ASN A 202 1.49 -10.57 -20.91
C ASN A 202 2.66 -10.98 -21.82
N GLY A 203 3.76 -11.49 -21.25
CA GLY A 203 4.96 -11.91 -21.98
C GLY A 203 5.96 -10.79 -22.29
N ALA A 204 5.67 -9.53 -21.93
CA ALA A 204 6.63 -8.43 -22.11
C ALA A 204 7.83 -8.59 -21.17
N VAL A 205 9.03 -8.36 -21.68
CA VAL A 205 10.29 -8.42 -20.92
C VAL A 205 10.80 -7.00 -20.68
N LEU A 206 11.04 -6.66 -19.43
CA LEU A 206 11.58 -5.37 -19.01
C LEU A 206 13.02 -5.56 -18.48
N MET A 207 13.94 -4.71 -18.91
CA MET A 207 15.33 -4.69 -18.44
C MET A 207 15.52 -3.60 -17.39
N ASN A 208 16.00 -3.97 -16.19
CA ASN A 208 16.26 -3.06 -15.08
C ASN A 208 15.10 -2.04 -14.85
N PRO A 209 13.82 -2.48 -14.78
CA PRO A 209 12.71 -1.54 -14.81
C PRO A 209 12.64 -0.68 -13.54
N THR A 210 12.09 0.53 -13.72
CA THR A 210 11.58 1.34 -12.61
C THR A 210 10.28 0.75 -12.07
N GLU A 211 9.83 1.19 -10.88
CA GLU A 211 8.52 0.81 -10.33
C GLU A 211 7.38 1.24 -11.28
N ASP A 212 7.51 2.42 -11.90
CA ASP A 212 6.54 2.95 -12.86
C ASP A 212 6.46 2.10 -14.15
N ALA A 213 7.60 1.71 -14.72
CA ALA A 213 7.64 0.84 -15.89
C ALA A 213 6.99 -0.52 -15.60
N LEU A 214 7.25 -1.07 -14.41
CA LEU A 214 6.61 -2.31 -13.97
C LEU A 214 5.11 -2.13 -13.77
N ALA A 215 4.68 -1.05 -13.11
CA ALA A 215 3.27 -0.75 -12.90
C ALA A 215 2.48 -0.63 -14.22
N ARG A 216 3.06 0.02 -15.24
CA ARG A 216 2.47 0.08 -16.59
C ARG A 216 2.35 -1.30 -17.22
N CYS A 217 3.40 -2.12 -17.13
CA CYS A 217 3.40 -3.48 -17.68
C CYS A 217 2.34 -4.38 -17.04
N LEU A 218 2.04 -4.14 -15.77
CA LEU A 218 1.03 -4.89 -15.01
C LEU A 218 -0.39 -4.33 -15.14
N GLY A 219 -0.58 -3.23 -15.91
CA GLY A 219 -1.88 -2.58 -16.02
C GLY A 219 -2.37 -1.95 -14.71
N MET A 220 -1.45 -1.58 -13.81
CA MET A 220 -1.79 -0.91 -12.55
C MET A 220 -2.06 0.58 -12.74
N ILE A 221 -1.48 1.18 -13.78
CA ILE A 221 -1.65 2.61 -14.09
C ILE A 221 -2.88 2.73 -14.99
N ASP A 222 -3.89 3.39 -14.45
CA ASP A 222 -5.05 3.79 -15.24
C ASP A 222 -4.63 4.89 -16.23
N SER A 223 -5.01 4.71 -17.50
CA SER A 223 -4.77 5.66 -18.57
C SER A 223 -6.05 6.41 -19.01
N GLU A 224 -7.18 6.17 -18.35
CA GLU A 224 -8.45 6.81 -18.69
C GLU A 224 -8.42 8.30 -18.30
N GLU A 225 -9.08 9.12 -19.11
CA GLU A 225 -9.32 10.52 -18.78
C GLU A 225 -10.54 10.62 -17.85
N HIS A 226 -10.34 11.16 -16.67
CA HIS A 226 -11.41 11.46 -15.71
C HIS A 226 -11.93 12.88 -15.94
N ALA A 227 -12.87 13.04 -16.86
CA ALA A 227 -13.46 14.34 -17.19
C ALA A 227 -14.50 14.84 -16.17
N GLU A 228 -14.94 13.96 -15.28
CA GLU A 228 -15.95 14.25 -14.27
C GLU A 228 -15.44 15.13 -13.13
N LEU A 229 -16.38 15.78 -12.46
CA LEU A 229 -16.12 16.56 -11.25
C LEU A 229 -16.31 15.66 -10.03
N PHE A 230 -15.24 15.40 -9.28
CA PHE A 230 -15.29 14.67 -8.02
C PHE A 230 -15.76 15.58 -6.88
N ASP A 231 -16.47 15.00 -5.92
CA ASP A 231 -16.77 15.72 -4.68
C ASP A 231 -15.51 15.83 -3.82
N VAL A 232 -14.67 14.78 -3.81
CA VAL A 232 -13.45 14.71 -3.01
C VAL A 232 -12.33 14.06 -3.79
N VAL A 233 -11.20 14.76 -3.92
CA VAL A 233 -9.91 14.17 -4.29
C VAL A 233 -9.08 14.02 -3.02
N VAL A 234 -8.63 12.80 -2.73
CA VAL A 234 -7.76 12.50 -1.58
C VAL A 234 -6.34 12.24 -2.10
N VAL A 235 -5.37 13.04 -1.64
CA VAL A 235 -3.96 12.88 -2.01
C VAL A 235 -3.20 12.18 -0.88
N GLY A 236 -2.92 10.91 -1.08
CA GLY A 236 -2.29 9.97 -0.15
C GLY A 236 -3.22 8.86 0.30
N ALA A 237 -2.84 7.61 0.05
CA ALA A 237 -3.57 6.39 0.44
C ALA A 237 -3.05 5.77 1.74
N GLY A 238 -2.50 6.58 2.66
CA GLY A 238 -2.19 6.18 4.03
C GLY A 238 -3.44 5.99 4.89
N PRO A 239 -3.30 5.67 6.19
CA PRO A 239 -4.46 5.45 7.07
C PRO A 239 -5.46 6.60 7.11
N ALA A 240 -4.99 7.86 7.05
CA ALA A 240 -5.86 9.03 7.03
C ALA A 240 -6.66 9.13 5.73
N GLY A 241 -5.98 8.99 4.57
CA GLY A 241 -6.63 9.05 3.26
C GLY A 241 -7.60 7.90 3.03
N LEU A 242 -7.22 6.67 3.41
CA LEU A 242 -8.12 5.52 3.31
C LEU A 242 -9.35 5.66 4.23
N ALA A 243 -9.18 6.21 5.45
CA ALA A 243 -10.32 6.50 6.32
C ALA A 243 -11.23 7.56 5.69
N THR A 244 -10.67 8.66 5.17
CA THR A 244 -11.45 9.67 4.44
C THR A 244 -12.23 9.03 3.29
N ALA A 245 -11.58 8.19 2.48
CA ALA A 245 -12.22 7.53 1.34
C ALA A 245 -13.38 6.62 1.77
N VAL A 246 -13.18 5.80 2.82
CA VAL A 246 -14.21 4.91 3.35
C VAL A 246 -15.43 5.70 3.80
N TYR A 247 -15.24 6.72 4.63
CA TYR A 247 -16.36 7.49 5.18
C TYR A 247 -17.04 8.33 4.11
N ALA A 248 -16.28 9.09 3.30
CA ALA A 248 -16.84 9.94 2.26
C ALA A 248 -17.63 9.15 1.20
N ALA A 249 -17.07 8.03 0.71
CA ALA A 249 -17.76 7.18 -0.25
C ALA A 249 -18.97 6.46 0.36
N SER A 250 -18.89 6.04 1.64
CA SER A 250 -20.03 5.42 2.33
C SER A 250 -21.20 6.39 2.56
N GLU A 251 -20.93 7.70 2.58
CA GLU A 251 -21.93 8.76 2.69
C GLU A 251 -22.38 9.31 1.30
N GLY A 252 -22.01 8.61 0.22
CA GLY A 252 -22.49 8.87 -1.14
C GLY A 252 -21.73 9.94 -1.92
N LEU A 253 -20.57 10.41 -1.43
CA LEU A 253 -19.71 11.32 -2.17
C LEU A 253 -18.91 10.57 -3.25
N ARG A 254 -18.69 11.21 -4.40
CA ARG A 254 -17.78 10.70 -5.43
C ARG A 254 -16.35 11.00 -5.01
N VAL A 255 -15.59 9.94 -4.71
CA VAL A 255 -14.24 10.01 -4.14
C VAL A 255 -13.24 9.35 -5.06
N ILE A 256 -12.10 10.03 -5.29
CA ILE A 256 -10.91 9.44 -5.90
C ILE A 256 -9.70 9.62 -4.99
N VAL A 257 -8.91 8.57 -4.85
CA VAL A 257 -7.71 8.52 -4.00
C VAL A 257 -6.48 8.34 -4.86
N LEU A 258 -5.48 9.17 -4.63
CA LEU A 258 -4.21 9.19 -5.34
C LEU A 258 -3.08 8.83 -4.39
N ASP A 259 -2.18 7.95 -4.81
CA ASP A 259 -0.91 7.70 -4.10
C ASP A 259 0.20 7.39 -5.10
N CYS A 260 1.37 7.98 -4.88
CA CYS A 260 2.47 7.86 -5.83
C CYS A 260 3.13 6.48 -5.87
N ARG A 261 2.87 5.59 -4.91
CA ARG A 261 3.56 4.31 -4.84
C ARG A 261 2.68 3.13 -4.47
N SER A 262 1.97 3.22 -3.34
CA SER A 262 1.19 2.08 -2.82
C SER A 262 0.25 2.53 -1.70
N TYR A 263 -0.85 1.82 -1.53
CA TYR A 263 -1.74 2.06 -0.39
C TYR A 263 -1.10 1.67 0.96
N GLY A 264 -1.65 2.22 2.04
CA GLY A 264 -1.25 1.98 3.42
C GLY A 264 -0.21 2.95 3.97
N GLY A 265 0.46 3.74 3.12
CA GLY A 265 1.46 4.74 3.54
C GLY A 265 2.54 4.14 4.45
N GLN A 266 3.05 4.90 5.40
CA GLN A 266 4.06 4.44 6.36
C GLN A 266 3.56 3.30 7.26
N ALA A 267 2.28 3.33 7.64
CA ALA A 267 1.69 2.28 8.46
C ALA A 267 1.68 0.92 7.75
N GLY A 268 1.43 0.92 6.43
CA GLY A 268 1.44 -0.30 5.61
C GLY A 268 2.79 -1.03 5.59
N ALA A 269 3.91 -0.33 5.82
CA ALA A 269 5.24 -0.90 5.91
C ALA A 269 5.56 -1.50 7.30
N SER A 270 4.73 -1.25 8.33
CA SER A 270 4.97 -1.75 9.69
C SER A 270 4.73 -3.25 9.77
N ALA A 271 5.69 -4.00 10.29
CA ALA A 271 5.56 -5.44 10.50
C ALA A 271 4.38 -5.76 11.44
N ARG A 272 4.20 -4.95 12.49
CA ARG A 272 3.13 -5.13 13.48
C ARG A 272 2.74 -3.81 14.13
N ILE A 273 1.43 -3.56 14.20
CA ILE A 273 0.82 -2.44 14.91
C ILE A 273 0.08 -3.02 16.11
N GLU A 274 0.60 -2.82 17.32
CA GLU A 274 0.07 -3.44 18.56
C GLU A 274 -0.88 -2.52 19.33
N ASN A 275 -0.79 -1.22 19.11
CA ASN A 275 -1.55 -0.20 19.85
C ASN A 275 -2.72 0.40 19.04
N TYR A 276 -3.19 -0.29 18.00
CA TYR A 276 -4.41 0.08 17.31
C TYR A 276 -5.60 -0.64 17.95
N LEU A 277 -6.61 0.13 18.34
CA LEU A 277 -7.80 -0.34 19.04
C LEU A 277 -8.53 -1.44 18.25
N GLY A 278 -8.95 -2.51 18.95
CA GLY A 278 -9.67 -3.64 18.35
C GLY A 278 -8.80 -4.83 17.93
N PHE A 279 -7.47 -4.70 18.04
CA PHE A 279 -6.53 -5.78 17.72
C PHE A 279 -5.65 -6.15 18.91
N PRO A 280 -6.17 -6.95 19.87
CA PRO A 280 -5.47 -7.26 21.11
C PRO A 280 -4.15 -8.00 20.91
N THR A 281 -4.01 -8.73 19.81
CA THR A 281 -2.76 -9.42 19.42
C THR A 281 -1.91 -8.60 18.43
N GLY A 282 -2.31 -7.37 18.10
CA GLY A 282 -1.75 -6.57 17.02
C GLY A 282 -2.19 -7.04 15.63
N ILE A 283 -1.87 -6.23 14.63
CA ILE A 283 -2.12 -6.51 13.21
C ILE A 283 -0.92 -6.03 12.39
N SER A 284 -0.55 -6.73 11.30
CA SER A 284 0.45 -6.19 10.39
C SER A 284 -0.08 -4.95 9.66
N GLY A 285 0.81 -3.99 9.39
CA GLY A 285 0.45 -2.78 8.67
C GLY A 285 -0.14 -3.07 7.30
N GLY A 286 0.43 -4.04 6.57
CA GLY A 286 -0.08 -4.49 5.28
C GLY A 286 -1.49 -5.08 5.36
N ALA A 287 -1.78 -5.91 6.37
CA ALA A 287 -3.13 -6.48 6.56
C ALA A 287 -4.16 -5.40 6.92
N LEU A 288 -3.80 -4.42 7.76
CA LEU A 288 -4.69 -3.30 8.09
C LEU A 288 -4.97 -2.44 6.86
N ALA A 289 -3.93 -2.08 6.12
CA ALA A 289 -4.02 -1.27 4.91
C ALA A 289 -4.84 -1.95 3.81
N GLY A 290 -4.60 -3.24 3.56
CA GLY A 290 -5.35 -4.02 2.57
C GLY A 290 -6.85 -4.10 2.89
N ARG A 291 -7.21 -4.27 4.17
CA ARG A 291 -8.62 -4.24 4.60
C ARG A 291 -9.26 -2.88 4.36
N ALA A 292 -8.56 -1.77 4.71
CA ALA A 292 -9.06 -0.42 4.50
C ALA A 292 -9.20 -0.09 3.01
N TYR A 293 -8.24 -0.53 2.19
CA TYR A 293 -8.27 -0.38 0.74
C TYR A 293 -9.50 -1.07 0.11
N VAL A 294 -9.72 -2.34 0.44
CA VAL A 294 -10.90 -3.10 -0.02
C VAL A 294 -12.19 -2.47 0.49
N GLN A 295 -12.20 -1.95 1.73
CA GLN A 295 -13.36 -1.30 2.30
C GLN A 295 -13.72 -0.01 1.55
N ALA A 296 -12.75 0.81 1.17
CA ALA A 296 -12.97 2.02 0.37
C ALA A 296 -13.53 1.67 -1.02
N GLN A 297 -12.97 0.66 -1.70
CA GLN A 297 -13.47 0.18 -2.99
C GLN A 297 -14.90 -0.39 -2.90
N LYS A 298 -15.22 -1.09 -1.81
CA LYS A 298 -16.58 -1.58 -1.54
C LYS A 298 -17.62 -0.46 -1.59
N PHE A 299 -17.28 0.73 -1.08
CA PHE A 299 -18.16 1.89 -1.10
C PHE A 299 -18.07 2.73 -2.37
N GLY A 300 -17.23 2.32 -3.34
CA GLY A 300 -17.13 2.95 -4.65
C GLY A 300 -16.08 4.06 -4.75
N ALA A 301 -15.16 4.18 -3.78
CA ALA A 301 -14.01 5.06 -3.95
C ALA A 301 -13.11 4.54 -5.08
N GLU A 302 -12.75 5.43 -6.00
CA GLU A 302 -11.81 5.16 -7.08
C GLU A 302 -10.38 5.26 -6.56
N MET A 303 -9.47 4.39 -7.05
CA MET A 303 -8.09 4.31 -6.58
C MET A 303 -7.12 4.41 -7.76
N LEU A 304 -6.41 5.52 -7.86
CA LEU A 304 -5.34 5.73 -8.84
C LEU A 304 -3.98 5.55 -8.14
N ILE A 305 -3.49 4.32 -8.12
CA ILE A 305 -2.24 3.91 -7.44
C ILE A 305 -1.49 2.90 -8.31
N PRO A 306 -0.24 3.18 -8.71
CA PRO A 306 0.55 4.37 -8.40
C PRO A 306 0.23 5.56 -9.31
N THR A 307 0.04 6.75 -8.73
CA THR A 307 -0.14 7.99 -9.49
C THR A 307 0.37 9.17 -8.68
N LYS A 308 1.29 9.93 -9.25
CA LYS A 308 1.93 11.05 -8.57
C LYS A 308 1.27 12.38 -8.90
N VAL A 309 0.92 13.12 -7.85
CA VAL A 309 0.46 14.51 -7.94
C VAL A 309 1.67 15.44 -8.00
N VAL A 310 1.66 16.40 -8.92
CA VAL A 310 2.75 17.36 -9.10
C VAL A 310 2.37 18.78 -8.72
N SER A 311 1.08 19.16 -8.82
CA SER A 311 0.62 20.48 -8.40
C SER A 311 -0.89 20.51 -8.15
N MET A 312 -1.34 21.57 -7.47
CA MET A 312 -2.74 21.89 -7.27
C MET A 312 -3.00 23.36 -7.67
N ASP A 313 -4.05 23.58 -8.46
CA ASP A 313 -4.53 24.92 -8.78
C ASP A 313 -5.80 25.26 -8.01
N CYS A 314 -5.72 26.29 -7.19
CA CYS A 314 -6.80 26.80 -6.36
C CYS A 314 -7.40 28.12 -6.90
N SER A 315 -6.99 28.59 -8.08
CA SER A 315 -7.38 29.90 -8.63
C SER A 315 -8.89 30.05 -8.85
N LYS A 316 -9.58 28.92 -9.10
CA LYS A 316 -11.03 28.88 -9.32
C LYS A 316 -11.82 28.62 -8.03
N ALA A 317 -11.16 28.30 -6.91
CA ALA A 317 -11.83 27.99 -5.64
C ALA A 317 -12.81 29.10 -5.19
N HIS A 318 -12.47 30.37 -5.45
CA HIS A 318 -13.31 31.54 -5.11
C HIS A 318 -14.53 31.73 -6.00
N ARG A 319 -14.43 31.35 -7.29
CA ARG A 319 -15.42 31.71 -8.30
C ARG A 319 -16.43 30.59 -8.52
N SER A 320 -15.95 29.37 -8.66
CA SER A 320 -16.78 28.20 -8.96
C SER A 320 -16.73 27.12 -7.88
N GLY A 321 -15.92 27.29 -6.84
CA GLY A 321 -15.67 26.24 -5.84
C GLY A 321 -14.91 25.04 -6.41
N GLU A 322 -14.26 25.18 -7.56
CA GLU A 322 -13.55 24.10 -8.26
C GLU A 322 -12.06 24.18 -8.00
N LEU A 323 -11.47 23.03 -7.67
CA LEU A 323 -10.04 22.79 -7.50
C LEU A 323 -9.55 21.87 -8.61
N SER A 324 -8.31 22.04 -9.05
CA SER A 324 -7.69 21.18 -10.06
C SER A 324 -6.40 20.58 -9.55
N ILE A 325 -6.24 19.26 -9.71
CA ILE A 325 -5.04 18.50 -9.38
C ILE A 325 -4.36 18.09 -10.68
N THR A 326 -3.07 18.39 -10.82
CA THR A 326 -2.27 17.97 -11.98
C THR A 326 -1.44 16.74 -11.61
N LEU A 327 -1.52 15.70 -12.44
CA LEU A 327 -0.77 14.47 -12.32
C LEU A 327 0.57 14.57 -13.07
N GLU A 328 1.54 13.71 -12.75
CA GLU A 328 2.87 13.70 -13.38
C GLU A 328 2.82 13.43 -14.90
N ASP A 329 1.81 12.72 -15.38
CA ASP A 329 1.57 12.47 -16.82
C ASP A 329 0.85 13.62 -17.55
N GLY A 330 0.54 14.71 -16.85
CA GLY A 330 -0.11 15.90 -17.38
C GLY A 330 -1.64 15.87 -17.32
N ARG A 331 -2.27 14.77 -16.95
CA ARG A 331 -3.73 14.71 -16.75
C ARG A 331 -4.15 15.62 -15.59
N GLN A 332 -5.38 16.11 -15.66
CA GLN A 332 -5.96 16.96 -14.62
C GLN A 332 -7.24 16.34 -14.07
N LEU A 333 -7.35 16.33 -12.76
CA LEU A 333 -8.55 15.94 -12.04
C LEU A 333 -9.23 17.18 -11.46
N ARG A 334 -10.54 17.26 -11.63
CA ARG A 334 -11.37 18.36 -11.14
C ARG A 334 -12.10 17.92 -9.87
N SER A 335 -12.11 18.78 -8.84
CA SER A 335 -12.75 18.45 -7.56
C SER A 335 -13.42 19.65 -6.92
N ARG A 336 -14.45 19.38 -6.12
CA ARG A 336 -15.09 20.37 -5.25
C ARG A 336 -14.32 20.55 -3.92
N THR A 337 -13.68 19.49 -3.46
CA THR A 337 -12.84 19.52 -2.25
C THR A 337 -11.60 18.64 -2.42
N VAL A 338 -10.52 19.01 -1.75
CA VAL A 338 -9.28 18.24 -1.74
C VAL A 338 -8.89 17.92 -0.30
N VAL A 339 -8.53 16.67 -0.03
CA VAL A 339 -7.99 16.24 1.25
C VAL A 339 -6.52 15.87 1.09
N ILE A 340 -5.65 16.68 1.70
CA ILE A 340 -4.21 16.45 1.77
C ILE A 340 -3.95 15.40 2.85
N ALA A 341 -3.67 14.17 2.44
CA ALA A 341 -3.36 13.03 3.30
C ALA A 341 -1.99 12.42 2.93
N SER A 342 -1.11 13.21 2.29
CA SER A 342 0.18 12.79 1.74
C SER A 342 1.18 12.32 2.80
N GLY A 343 0.84 12.48 4.08
CA GLY A 343 1.63 11.96 5.19
C GLY A 343 2.98 12.67 5.34
N ALA A 344 3.97 11.89 5.78
CA ALA A 344 5.32 12.37 5.94
C ALA A 344 6.30 11.24 5.62
N ARG A 345 7.42 11.56 5.00
CA ARG A 345 8.51 10.61 4.75
C ARG A 345 9.55 10.67 5.85
N TYR A 346 10.26 9.57 6.05
CA TYR A 346 11.35 9.56 7.01
C TYR A 346 12.46 10.51 6.59
N ARG A 347 12.93 11.29 7.59
CA ARG A 347 14.04 12.22 7.42
C ARG A 347 15.32 11.44 7.14
N ARG A 348 16.14 11.95 6.20
CA ARG A 348 17.48 11.47 5.97
C ARG A 348 18.45 12.23 6.88
N PRO A 349 19.14 11.56 7.83
CA PRO A 349 20.15 12.21 8.62
C PRO A 349 21.35 12.60 7.73
N ALA A 350 22.04 13.68 8.14
CA ALA A 350 23.25 14.14 7.43
C ALA A 350 24.47 13.25 7.77
N VAL A 351 24.41 11.98 7.33
CA VAL A 351 25.51 11.03 7.47
C VAL A 351 26.20 10.88 6.12
N PRO A 352 27.54 11.01 6.03
CA PRO A 352 28.27 10.84 4.78
C PRO A 352 27.98 9.49 4.13
N ARG A 353 27.84 9.47 2.81
CA ARG A 353 27.59 8.28 2.01
C ARG A 353 26.27 7.55 2.28
N LEU A 354 25.29 8.20 2.95
CA LEU A 354 24.00 7.57 3.26
C LEU A 354 23.30 7.05 1.99
N ALA A 355 23.30 7.86 0.93
CA ALA A 355 22.66 7.52 -0.33
C ALA A 355 23.30 6.30 -1.03
N ASP A 356 24.58 6.04 -0.83
CA ASP A 356 25.30 4.90 -1.42
C ASP A 356 24.74 3.56 -0.91
N PHE A 357 24.18 3.54 0.30
CA PHE A 357 23.74 2.34 1.00
C PHE A 357 22.22 2.23 1.18
N GLU A 358 21.43 3.18 0.67
CA GLU A 358 19.96 3.07 0.68
C GLU A 358 19.50 1.82 -0.09
N GLY A 359 18.74 0.94 0.59
CA GLY A 359 18.37 -0.37 0.05
C GLY A 359 19.49 -1.42 0.01
N ARG A 360 20.69 -1.08 0.50
CA ARG A 360 21.90 -1.93 0.55
C ARG A 360 22.54 -1.96 1.94
N GLY A 361 21.69 -1.92 2.98
CA GLY A 361 22.12 -1.86 4.37
C GLY A 361 21.56 -0.67 5.13
N ILE A 362 21.04 0.37 4.47
CA ILE A 362 20.29 1.47 5.08
C ILE A 362 18.82 1.32 4.78
N TRP A 363 17.99 1.29 5.83
CA TRP A 363 16.56 1.03 5.79
C TRP A 363 15.79 2.11 6.54
N PHE A 364 14.62 2.48 6.03
CA PHE A 364 13.70 3.43 6.66
C PHE A 364 12.45 2.75 7.24
N TRP A 365 12.36 1.44 7.17
CA TRP A 365 11.30 0.59 7.72
C TRP A 365 11.86 -0.76 8.10
N ALA A 366 11.14 -1.53 8.92
CA ALA A 366 11.46 -2.89 9.29
C ALA A 366 10.27 -3.79 8.95
N SER A 367 10.38 -4.56 7.86
CA SER A 367 9.40 -5.56 7.46
C SER A 367 9.97 -6.97 7.57
N ALA A 368 9.13 -7.97 7.29
CA ALA A 368 9.57 -9.37 7.27
C ALA A 368 10.66 -9.63 6.22
N LEU A 369 10.75 -8.80 5.18
CA LEU A 369 11.78 -8.92 4.16
C LEU A 369 13.15 -8.51 4.72
N GLU A 370 13.24 -7.30 5.31
CA GLU A 370 14.48 -6.82 5.91
C GLU A 370 14.90 -7.67 7.13
N ALA A 371 13.94 -8.19 7.90
CA ALA A 371 14.23 -9.06 9.03
C ALA A 371 14.96 -10.35 8.62
N LYS A 372 14.62 -10.92 7.45
CA LYS A 372 15.36 -12.09 6.92
C LYS A 372 16.82 -11.78 6.64
N LEU A 373 17.13 -10.56 6.21
CA LEU A 373 18.50 -10.11 5.94
C LEU A 373 19.31 -9.93 7.22
N CYS A 374 18.62 -9.66 8.32
CA CYS A 374 19.23 -9.44 9.63
C CYS A 374 19.44 -10.74 10.44
N ALA A 375 19.05 -11.90 9.88
CA ALA A 375 19.10 -13.17 10.59
C ALA A 375 20.53 -13.45 11.13
N GLN A 376 20.61 -13.64 12.47
CA GLN A 376 21.86 -13.90 13.18
C GLN A 376 22.95 -12.82 13.01
N GLN A 377 22.57 -11.59 12.65
CA GLN A 377 23.50 -10.46 12.50
C GLN A 377 23.30 -9.42 13.61
N GLU A 378 24.32 -8.60 13.83
CA GLU A 378 24.22 -7.38 14.61
C GLU A 378 23.65 -6.27 13.73
N VAL A 379 22.65 -5.53 14.23
CA VAL A 379 21.98 -4.45 13.50
C VAL A 379 21.99 -3.16 14.32
N GLY A 380 22.03 -2.03 13.64
CA GLY A 380 21.86 -0.71 14.24
C GLY A 380 20.45 -0.17 13.98
N LEU A 381 19.87 0.52 14.95
CA LEU A 381 18.60 1.20 14.85
C LEU A 381 18.74 2.61 15.42
N VAL A 382 18.48 3.63 14.61
CA VAL A 382 18.62 5.04 15.00
C VAL A 382 17.24 5.66 15.21
N GLY A 383 16.95 6.03 16.46
CA GLY A 383 15.69 6.68 16.81
C GLY A 383 15.17 6.32 18.19
N GLY A 384 14.37 7.21 18.78
CA GLY A 384 13.81 7.05 20.14
C GLY A 384 12.28 7.08 20.21
N GLY A 385 11.56 7.09 19.10
CA GLY A 385 10.10 7.13 19.06
C GLY A 385 9.45 5.73 19.01
N ASN A 386 8.11 5.69 19.02
CA ASN A 386 7.35 4.42 18.98
C ASN A 386 7.68 3.55 17.78
N SER A 387 7.88 4.12 16.59
CA SER A 387 8.26 3.36 15.39
C SER A 387 9.61 2.66 15.57
N ALA A 388 10.59 3.36 16.17
CA ALA A 388 11.88 2.78 16.53
C ALA A 388 11.73 1.63 17.52
N GLY A 389 10.92 1.81 18.57
CA GLY A 389 10.67 0.78 19.59
C GLY A 389 10.00 -0.47 19.02
N GLN A 390 8.98 -0.31 18.19
CA GLN A 390 8.32 -1.43 17.51
C GLN A 390 9.29 -2.18 16.58
N ALA A 391 10.11 -1.45 15.82
CA ALA A 391 11.13 -2.04 14.96
C ALA A 391 12.20 -2.78 15.76
N ALA A 392 12.69 -2.22 16.86
CA ALA A 392 13.69 -2.85 17.72
C ALA A 392 13.20 -4.20 18.27
N VAL A 393 11.97 -4.22 18.82
CA VAL A 393 11.34 -5.45 19.35
C VAL A 393 11.11 -6.46 18.23
N PHE A 394 10.69 -6.03 17.03
CA PHE A 394 10.50 -6.92 15.90
C PHE A 394 11.82 -7.53 15.41
N LEU A 395 12.83 -6.69 15.21
CA LEU A 395 14.14 -7.12 14.73
C LEU A 395 14.86 -8.04 15.74
N SER A 396 14.66 -7.83 17.04
CA SER A 396 15.26 -8.69 18.08
C SER A 396 14.87 -10.16 18.00
N GLN A 397 13.74 -10.48 17.36
CA GLN A 397 13.29 -11.84 17.12
C GLN A 397 14.10 -12.57 16.03
N HIS A 398 14.87 -11.83 15.22
CA HIS A 398 15.60 -12.33 14.06
C HIS A 398 17.12 -12.08 14.17
N ALA A 399 17.49 -10.89 14.61
CA ALA A 399 18.88 -10.45 14.73
C ALA A 399 19.57 -11.07 15.97
N ALA A 400 20.87 -11.26 15.89
CA ALA A 400 21.67 -11.65 17.04
C ALA A 400 21.72 -10.54 18.11
N LYS A 401 21.79 -9.28 17.66
CA LYS A 401 21.84 -8.09 18.53
C LYS A 401 21.24 -6.87 17.82
N VAL A 402 20.48 -6.06 18.57
CA VAL A 402 19.91 -4.79 18.10
C VAL A 402 20.47 -3.65 18.95
N ASN A 403 21.29 -2.79 18.34
CA ASN A 403 21.82 -1.58 18.97
C ASN A 403 20.91 -0.39 18.69
N VAL A 404 20.26 0.15 19.71
CA VAL A 404 19.33 1.28 19.60
C VAL A 404 20.05 2.57 19.95
N LEU A 405 20.31 3.42 18.94
CA LEU A 405 21.02 4.70 19.08
C LEU A 405 20.02 5.84 19.31
N VAL A 406 20.14 6.53 20.43
CA VAL A 406 19.24 7.60 20.84
C VAL A 406 20.02 8.86 21.18
N ARG A 407 19.74 9.97 20.48
CA ARG A 407 20.40 11.28 20.78
C ARG A 407 20.08 11.82 22.16
N GLY A 408 18.89 11.53 22.66
CA GLY A 408 18.45 11.94 24.00
C GLY A 408 19.02 11.09 25.12
N PRO A 409 18.77 11.47 26.39
CA PRO A 409 19.23 10.73 27.56
C PRO A 409 18.47 9.43 27.82
N SER A 410 17.29 9.26 27.25
CA SER A 410 16.44 8.09 27.41
C SER A 410 15.35 8.01 26.36
N LEU A 411 14.60 6.91 26.35
CA LEU A 411 13.42 6.71 25.49
C LEU A 411 12.15 7.39 26.04
N ALA A 412 12.14 7.76 27.32
CA ALA A 412 10.92 8.19 28.04
C ALA A 412 10.25 9.44 27.46
N ALA A 413 11.02 10.31 26.79
CA ALA A 413 10.49 11.56 26.22
C ALA A 413 9.59 11.36 24.99
N SER A 414 9.72 10.23 24.27
CA SER A 414 9.10 10.06 22.95
C SER A 414 8.54 8.65 22.66
N MET A 415 8.74 7.70 23.58
CA MET A 415 8.31 6.31 23.42
C MET A 415 7.26 5.94 24.47
N SER A 416 6.27 5.14 24.07
CA SER A 416 5.24 4.58 24.96
C SER A 416 5.86 3.66 26.00
N ARG A 417 5.38 3.70 27.25
CA ARG A 417 5.93 2.94 28.37
C ARG A 417 6.01 1.44 28.09
N TYR A 418 4.98 0.83 27.50
CA TYR A 418 4.97 -0.60 27.19
C TYR A 418 6.11 -1.04 26.26
N LEU A 419 6.54 -0.17 25.33
CA LEU A 419 7.68 -0.45 24.43
C LEU A 419 9.01 -0.34 25.19
N ILE A 420 9.13 0.65 26.07
CA ILE A 420 10.32 0.81 26.90
C ILE A 420 10.51 -0.44 27.76
N ASP A 421 9.46 -0.86 28.50
CA ASP A 421 9.49 -2.05 29.34
C ASP A 421 9.88 -3.30 28.55
N ARG A 422 9.39 -3.41 27.31
CA ARG A 422 9.68 -4.54 26.43
C ARG A 422 11.13 -4.52 25.92
N ILE A 423 11.65 -3.35 25.57
CA ILE A 423 13.05 -3.17 25.16
C ILE A 423 13.97 -3.54 26.33
N GLU A 424 13.70 -3.03 27.53
CA GLU A 424 14.46 -3.31 28.75
C GLU A 424 14.45 -4.80 29.14
N ALA A 425 13.33 -5.52 28.85
CA ALA A 425 13.18 -6.93 29.12
C ALA A 425 13.78 -7.84 28.03
N THR A 426 14.21 -7.31 26.89
CA THR A 426 14.70 -8.08 25.75
C THR A 426 16.24 -8.14 25.76
N PRO A 427 16.88 -9.28 26.04
CA PRO A 427 18.30 -9.34 26.37
C PRO A 427 19.25 -9.04 25.21
N ASN A 428 18.80 -9.17 23.96
CA ASN A 428 19.60 -8.86 22.78
C ASN A 428 19.33 -7.46 22.20
N ILE A 429 18.62 -6.59 22.94
CA ILE A 429 18.51 -5.16 22.61
C ILE A 429 19.43 -4.37 23.55
N GLU A 430 20.35 -3.61 22.98
CA GLU A 430 21.23 -2.71 23.72
C GLU A 430 20.91 -1.25 23.39
N LEU A 431 20.65 -0.45 24.44
CA LEU A 431 20.32 0.96 24.32
C LEU A 431 21.58 1.83 24.48
N HIS A 432 21.85 2.67 23.49
CA HIS A 432 22.94 3.63 23.47
C HIS A 432 22.38 5.07 23.55
N PRO A 433 22.17 5.64 24.74
CA PRO A 433 21.73 7.03 24.92
C PRO A 433 22.87 8.01 24.54
N HIS A 434 22.48 9.25 24.21
CA HIS A 434 23.40 10.31 23.78
C HIS A 434 24.23 9.95 22.54
N THR A 435 23.77 9.04 21.70
CA THR A 435 24.54 8.48 20.60
C THR A 435 23.88 8.78 19.27
N GLU A 436 24.69 9.12 18.27
CA GLU A 436 24.27 9.31 16.87
C GLU A 436 25.12 8.47 15.91
N LEU A 437 24.56 8.17 14.76
CA LEU A 437 25.27 7.57 13.63
C LEU A 437 26.17 8.63 13.00
N SER A 438 27.48 8.40 12.93
CA SER A 438 28.48 9.35 12.42
C SER A 438 29.15 8.91 11.12
N GLY A 439 29.21 7.60 10.83
CA GLY A 439 29.86 7.09 9.63
C GLY A 439 29.26 5.78 9.12
N LEU A 440 29.47 5.53 7.82
CA LEU A 440 29.05 4.32 7.12
C LEU A 440 30.21 3.74 6.34
N HIS A 441 30.44 2.44 6.45
CA HIS A 441 31.55 1.71 5.82
C HIS A 441 31.00 0.65 4.87
N GLY A 442 31.69 0.43 3.78
CA GLY A 442 31.29 -0.55 2.78
C GLY A 442 31.59 -0.09 1.37
N ASP A 443 31.17 -0.89 0.43
CA ASP A 443 31.27 -0.65 -0.99
C ASP A 443 29.87 -0.44 -1.59
N PRO A 444 29.64 0.57 -2.44
CA PRO A 444 28.32 0.83 -3.03
C PRO A 444 27.76 -0.33 -3.85
N GLU A 445 28.59 -1.21 -4.38
CA GLU A 445 28.14 -2.37 -5.17
C GLU A 445 27.78 -3.56 -4.28
N THR A 446 28.57 -3.82 -3.23
CA THR A 446 28.37 -4.96 -2.32
C THR A 446 27.55 -4.61 -1.07
N GLY A 447 27.35 -3.33 -0.78
CA GLY A 447 26.54 -2.83 0.32
C GLY A 447 27.33 -2.48 1.58
N LEU A 448 26.58 -2.17 2.64
CA LEU A 448 27.12 -1.79 3.94
C LEU A 448 27.81 -2.97 4.63
N ASN A 449 28.99 -2.76 5.21
CA ASN A 449 29.72 -3.75 5.98
C ASN A 449 30.07 -3.31 7.42
N GLY A 450 29.78 -2.05 7.76
CA GLY A 450 30.00 -1.50 9.09
C GLY A 450 29.47 -0.07 9.22
N ALA A 451 29.41 0.41 10.46
CA ALA A 451 28.99 1.76 10.78
C ALA A 451 29.76 2.28 12.00
N THR A 452 29.93 3.61 12.06
CA THR A 452 30.49 4.30 13.22
C THR A 452 29.39 5.11 13.90
N TRP A 453 29.31 5.04 15.21
CA TRP A 453 28.48 5.95 16.00
C TRP A 453 29.28 6.67 17.09
N ARG A 454 28.81 7.85 17.47
CA ARG A 454 29.51 8.74 18.37
C ARG A 454 28.63 9.11 19.58
N ASP A 455 29.18 8.94 20.78
CA ASP A 455 28.59 9.50 21.99
C ASP A 455 28.87 11.03 22.05
N HIS A 456 27.80 11.84 22.06
CA HIS A 456 27.90 13.31 22.07
C HIS A 456 28.52 13.89 23.34
N ARG A 457 28.48 13.18 24.47
CA ARG A 457 28.99 13.68 25.75
C ARG A 457 30.50 13.52 25.85
N THR A 458 31.01 12.39 25.33
CA THR A 458 32.44 12.04 25.44
C THR A 458 33.19 12.32 24.15
N GLY A 459 32.50 12.43 23.03
CA GLY A 459 33.10 12.48 21.70
C GLY A 459 33.68 11.13 21.24
N THR A 460 33.47 10.06 22.02
CA THR A 460 34.01 8.76 21.71
C THR A 460 33.29 8.15 20.51
N GLU A 461 34.03 7.64 19.56
CA GLU A 461 33.51 6.88 18.43
C GLU A 461 33.63 5.38 18.65
N HIS A 462 32.64 4.66 18.17
CA HIS A 462 32.56 3.20 18.25
C HIS A 462 32.25 2.65 16.85
N ASP A 463 33.12 1.77 16.37
CA ASP A 463 32.86 1.03 15.14
C ASP A 463 32.09 -0.26 15.42
N CYS A 464 31.12 -0.53 14.56
CA CYS A 464 30.29 -1.72 14.62
C CYS A 464 30.26 -2.40 13.25
N ALA A 465 30.33 -3.73 13.25
CA ALA A 465 30.23 -4.55 12.05
C ALA A 465 28.79 -4.73 11.55
N ALA A 466 27.89 -3.78 11.85
CA ALA A 466 26.50 -3.84 11.45
C ALA A 466 26.37 -3.64 9.93
N ARG A 467 25.81 -4.62 9.25
CA ARG A 467 25.51 -4.58 7.82
C ARG A 467 24.13 -4.00 7.52
N ASN A 468 23.30 -3.81 8.54
CA ASN A 468 21.96 -3.29 8.42
C ASN A 468 21.70 -2.23 9.49
N ILE A 469 21.36 -1.01 9.04
CA ILE A 469 21.03 0.14 9.88
C ILE A 469 19.62 0.62 9.55
N PHE A 470 18.80 0.75 10.56
CA PHE A 470 17.40 1.19 10.44
C PHE A 470 17.25 2.61 10.97
N LEU A 471 16.70 3.52 10.15
CA LEU A 471 16.63 4.95 10.45
C LEU A 471 15.19 5.39 10.77
N PHE A 472 14.94 5.74 12.03
CA PHE A 472 13.66 6.27 12.52
C PHE A 472 13.84 7.66 13.17
N VAL A 473 14.50 8.57 12.44
CA VAL A 473 14.99 9.87 12.96
C VAL A 473 13.99 11.03 12.80
N GLY A 474 12.72 10.74 12.71
CA GLY A 474 11.66 11.71 12.47
C GLY A 474 11.21 11.74 11.02
N ALA A 475 10.28 12.64 10.71
CA ALA A 475 9.65 12.71 9.41
C ALA A 475 9.56 14.14 8.88
N GLU A 476 9.52 14.28 7.57
CA GLU A 476 9.28 15.50 6.80
C GLU A 476 7.99 15.35 6.01
N PRO A 477 7.12 16.37 5.96
CA PRO A 477 5.87 16.28 5.23
C PRO A 477 6.10 16.28 3.70
N GLU A 478 5.24 15.58 2.96
CA GLU A 478 5.21 15.61 1.50
C GLU A 478 4.26 16.72 1.01
N THR A 479 4.76 17.95 0.93
CA THR A 479 3.98 19.16 0.62
C THR A 479 4.52 19.99 -0.53
N THR A 480 5.59 19.56 -1.21
CA THR A 480 6.20 20.29 -2.33
C THR A 480 5.23 20.53 -3.50
N TRP A 481 4.28 19.63 -3.72
CA TRP A 481 3.24 19.77 -4.74
C TRP A 481 2.19 20.86 -4.43
N LEU A 482 2.22 21.43 -3.21
CA LEU A 482 1.36 22.54 -2.78
C LEU A 482 1.99 23.92 -3.06
N ASP A 483 3.20 23.96 -3.59
CA ASP A 483 3.88 25.23 -3.84
C ASP A 483 3.07 26.09 -4.82
N GLY A 484 2.80 27.34 -4.43
CA GLY A 484 2.05 28.30 -5.24
C GLY A 484 0.53 28.19 -5.16
N CYS A 485 -0.05 27.15 -4.53
CA CYS A 485 -1.51 26.99 -4.44
C CYS A 485 -2.18 27.80 -3.30
N GLY A 486 -1.40 28.45 -2.44
CA GLY A 486 -1.91 29.28 -1.33
C GLY A 486 -2.17 28.50 -0.03
N VAL A 487 -1.93 27.22 0.03
CA VAL A 487 -1.99 26.43 1.27
C VAL A 487 -0.83 26.82 2.18
N ALA A 488 -1.14 27.29 3.38
CA ALA A 488 -0.13 27.69 4.37
C ALA A 488 0.49 26.47 5.06
N VAL A 489 1.82 26.50 5.19
CA VAL A 489 2.60 25.49 5.90
C VAL A 489 3.40 26.13 7.04
N ASP A 490 3.75 25.34 8.05
CA ASP A 490 4.63 25.80 9.11
C ASP A 490 6.12 25.82 8.66
N ARG A 491 7.01 26.29 9.55
CA ARG A 491 8.46 26.36 9.27
C ARG A 491 9.13 25.01 8.93
N HIS A 492 8.43 23.91 9.16
CA HIS A 492 8.90 22.56 8.86
C HIS A 492 8.19 21.94 7.66
N GLY A 493 7.31 22.71 6.98
CA GLY A 493 6.57 22.28 5.81
C GLY A 493 5.23 21.56 6.10
N PHE A 494 4.83 21.38 7.38
CA PHE A 494 3.55 20.75 7.71
C PHE A 494 2.39 21.71 7.46
N VAL A 495 1.28 21.20 6.91
CA VAL A 495 0.09 22.00 6.58
C VAL A 495 -0.55 22.56 7.86
N LEU A 496 -0.77 23.88 7.88
CA LEU A 496 -1.53 24.56 8.92
C LEU A 496 -3.04 24.40 8.68
N THR A 497 -3.79 24.07 9.73
CA THR A 497 -5.25 23.94 9.70
C THR A 497 -5.92 24.73 10.82
N GLY A 498 -7.21 25.02 10.67
CA GLY A 498 -7.97 25.79 11.66
C GLY A 498 -7.61 27.28 11.72
N GLN A 499 -6.83 27.77 10.77
CA GLN A 499 -6.45 29.17 10.64
C GLN A 499 -7.44 29.88 9.70
N PRO A 500 -7.73 31.18 9.92
CA PRO A 500 -8.51 31.95 8.96
C PRO A 500 -7.90 31.89 7.57
N ALA A 501 -8.76 31.88 6.55
CA ALA A 501 -8.32 31.88 5.17
C ALA A 501 -7.36 33.04 4.88
N SER A 502 -6.27 32.77 4.14
CA SER A 502 -5.25 33.74 3.74
C SER A 502 -5.21 33.83 2.21
N GLY A 503 -4.52 34.84 1.65
CA GLY A 503 -4.34 34.94 0.19
C GLY A 503 -5.55 35.46 -0.58
N GLY A 504 -6.36 36.34 0.03
CA GLY A 504 -7.47 37.02 -0.67
C GLY A 504 -8.82 36.31 -0.57
N PHE A 505 -8.91 35.24 0.22
CA PHE A 505 -10.18 34.58 0.52
C PHE A 505 -11.01 35.37 1.53
N PRO A 506 -12.35 35.37 1.43
CA PRO A 506 -13.20 36.02 2.40
C PRO A 506 -12.90 35.51 3.82
N ALA A 507 -12.80 36.44 4.77
CA ALA A 507 -12.58 36.09 6.16
C ALA A 507 -13.78 35.29 6.70
N ARG A 508 -13.59 34.01 6.95
CA ARG A 508 -14.53 33.13 7.65
C ARG A 508 -13.78 32.27 8.67
N PRO A 509 -14.44 31.83 9.73
CA PRO A 509 -13.83 30.83 10.62
C PRO A 509 -13.48 29.58 9.82
N ALA A 510 -12.21 29.16 9.88
CA ALA A 510 -11.81 27.88 9.28
C ALA A 510 -12.27 26.73 10.17
N ALA A 511 -12.69 25.64 9.55
CA ALA A 511 -12.95 24.39 10.26
C ALA A 511 -11.64 23.76 10.76
N ALA A 512 -11.69 22.95 11.81
CA ALA A 512 -10.51 22.44 12.50
C ALA A 512 -9.46 21.75 11.60
N LEU A 513 -9.90 21.05 10.55
CA LEU A 513 -9.03 20.35 9.60
C LEU A 513 -8.93 21.07 8.25
N GLU A 514 -9.55 22.22 8.09
CA GLU A 514 -9.47 23.01 6.86
C GLU A 514 -8.17 23.84 6.84
N SER A 515 -7.54 23.89 5.68
CA SER A 515 -6.33 24.69 5.45
C SER A 515 -6.65 26.19 5.30
N SER A 516 -5.66 26.99 4.93
CA SER A 516 -5.86 28.40 4.55
C SER A 516 -6.64 28.62 3.25
N VAL A 517 -6.89 27.55 2.47
CA VAL A 517 -7.67 27.58 1.24
C VAL A 517 -9.01 26.89 1.46
N PRO A 518 -10.15 27.55 1.20
CA PRO A 518 -11.48 26.97 1.36
C PRO A 518 -11.67 25.71 0.50
N GLY A 519 -12.26 24.66 1.09
CA GLY A 519 -12.46 23.36 0.43
C GLY A 519 -11.22 22.49 0.36
N VAL A 520 -10.08 22.97 0.89
CA VAL A 520 -8.86 22.18 1.00
C VAL A 520 -8.62 21.82 2.46
N PHE A 521 -8.59 20.52 2.76
CA PHE A 521 -8.43 19.98 4.11
C PHE A 521 -7.10 19.24 4.23
N ALA A 522 -6.57 19.09 5.45
CA ALA A 522 -5.39 18.28 5.71
C ALA A 522 -5.62 17.36 6.92
N VAL A 523 -5.19 16.09 6.78
CA VAL A 523 -5.38 15.03 7.79
C VAL A 523 -4.15 14.14 7.94
N GLY A 524 -3.95 13.61 9.13
CA GLY A 524 -2.85 12.70 9.43
C GLY A 524 -1.50 13.41 9.55
N ASP A 525 -0.44 12.69 9.22
CA ASP A 525 0.93 13.10 9.54
C ASP A 525 1.42 14.35 8.79
N VAL A 526 0.79 14.71 7.69
CA VAL A 526 1.10 15.95 6.93
C VAL A 526 0.66 17.21 7.65
N ARG A 527 -0.29 17.10 8.58
CA ARG A 527 -0.86 18.24 9.32
C ARG A 527 0.05 18.67 10.47
N SER A 528 0.25 19.99 10.62
CA SER A 528 0.96 20.58 11.74
C SER A 528 0.22 20.27 13.05
N GLY A 529 0.96 19.85 14.08
CA GLY A 529 0.40 19.46 15.38
C GLY A 529 -0.34 18.13 15.42
N SER A 530 -0.37 17.33 14.33
CA SER A 530 -0.97 15.99 14.35
C SER A 530 -0.20 15.02 15.25
N VAL A 531 -0.94 14.12 15.89
CA VAL A 531 -0.34 13.02 16.65
C VAL A 531 0.04 11.90 15.68
N LYS A 532 1.34 11.66 15.48
CA LYS A 532 1.90 10.68 14.55
C LYS A 532 1.58 9.25 15.00
N ARG A 533 0.32 8.82 14.86
CA ARG A 533 -0.21 7.48 15.20
C ARG A 533 -1.28 7.08 14.22
N VAL A 534 -1.35 5.79 13.94
CA VAL A 534 -2.36 5.21 13.03
C VAL A 534 -3.78 5.57 13.46
N GLY A 535 -4.11 5.40 14.77
CA GLY A 535 -5.43 5.76 15.29
C GLY A 535 -5.76 7.25 15.17
N GLY A 536 -4.77 8.14 15.37
CA GLY A 536 -4.93 9.60 15.17
C GLY A 536 -5.22 9.93 13.71
N ALA A 537 -4.44 9.36 12.78
CA ALA A 537 -4.61 9.56 11.34
C ALA A 537 -5.99 9.09 10.85
N ILE A 538 -6.44 7.91 11.29
CA ILE A 538 -7.77 7.37 10.97
C ILE A 538 -8.88 8.26 11.54
N GLY A 539 -8.72 8.73 12.80
CA GLY A 539 -9.70 9.61 13.43
C GLY A 539 -9.86 10.94 12.71
N GLU A 540 -8.75 11.58 12.29
CA GLU A 540 -8.80 12.81 11.49
C GLU A 540 -9.42 12.55 10.10
N GLY A 541 -9.07 11.44 9.44
CA GLY A 541 -9.65 11.04 8.15
C GLY A 541 -11.17 10.79 8.22
N ALA A 542 -11.67 10.26 9.32
CA ALA A 542 -13.10 10.11 9.56
C ALA A 542 -13.78 11.46 9.84
N ALA A 543 -13.17 12.28 10.72
CA ALA A 543 -13.76 13.54 11.16
C ALA A 543 -13.86 14.59 10.04
N VAL A 544 -12.94 14.58 9.07
CA VAL A 544 -12.91 15.55 7.97
C VAL A 544 -14.15 15.45 7.08
N VAL A 545 -14.79 14.29 6.99
CA VAL A 545 -15.94 14.07 6.09
C VAL A 545 -17.14 14.93 6.48
N ALA A 546 -17.39 15.09 7.77
CA ALA A 546 -18.42 16.02 8.24
C ALA A 546 -18.15 17.48 7.82
N LEU A 547 -16.88 17.89 7.83
CA LEU A 547 -16.47 19.22 7.38
C LEU A 547 -16.58 19.40 5.87
N ILE A 548 -16.31 18.34 5.10
CA ILE A 548 -16.53 18.29 3.65
C ILE A 548 -18.00 18.52 3.34
N HIS A 549 -18.92 17.79 4.00
CA HIS A 549 -20.36 17.97 3.82
C HIS A 549 -20.81 19.40 4.14
N GLN A 550 -20.30 20.00 5.21
CA GLN A 550 -20.59 21.39 5.56
C GLN A 550 -20.13 22.36 4.45
N HIS A 551 -18.93 22.16 3.90
CA HIS A 551 -18.41 22.96 2.81
C HIS A 551 -19.27 22.81 1.55
N LEU A 552 -19.59 21.58 1.14
CA LEU A 552 -20.38 21.28 -0.06
C LEU A 552 -21.80 21.83 0.04
N SER A 553 -22.43 21.79 1.23
CA SER A 553 -23.78 22.34 1.48
C SER A 553 -23.79 23.87 1.45
N GLY A 554 -22.74 24.53 1.96
CA GLY A 554 -22.61 25.99 1.95
C GLY A 554 -22.39 26.56 0.54
N ALA A 555 -21.73 25.80 -0.34
CA ALA A 555 -21.55 26.19 -1.75
C ALA A 555 -22.85 26.16 -2.56
N THR A 556 -23.82 25.34 -2.17
CA THR A 556 -25.14 25.23 -2.86
C THR A 556 -26.07 26.40 -2.55
N THR A 557 -25.83 27.16 -1.47
CA THR A 557 -26.72 28.26 -1.00
C THR A 557 -26.34 29.62 -1.63
N THR A 558 -25.22 29.72 -2.32
CA THR A 558 -24.70 30.98 -2.91
C THR A 558 -24.71 31.00 -4.47
N ALA A 559 -25.33 30.01 -5.12
CA ALA A 559 -25.46 29.93 -6.59
C ALA A 559 -26.85 30.37 -7.11
#